data_11fcb123e8e59712754cc33cb9200646
#
_entry.id   11fcb123e8e59712754cc33cb9200646
#
_cell.length_a   1.000
_cell.length_b   1.000
_cell.length_c   1.000
_cell.angle_alpha   90.00
_cell.angle_beta   90.00
_cell.angle_gamma   90.00
#
_symmetry.space_group_name_H-M   'P 1'
#
loop_
_entity.id
_entity.type
_entity.pdbx_description
1 polymer ?
#
loop_
_entity_poly.entity_id
_entity_poly.type
_entity_poly.pdbx_seq_one_letter_code
_entity_poly.pdbx_strand_id
1 'polypeptide(L)'
;NLVEQVFQFDPLVGNNILLSNPYGAVYKIHGSIENPSSIIITAGDYRNFDTKYELIRAQLLSLFMHNPIIFIGYSLTDENIKKLLHTIFSYVNADSETAEKIRNNFLIIERDHGSENTEVIPFDIIVDNKNIRVNKIKTDNFTAVYQALSELRLPISAMDIRKVQDIVGDIYKGANGIKVEITEDLATLKNSDKV
;
A
#
# COMPACT_ATOMS: atom_id res chain seq x y z
N ASN A 1 2.92 -16.30 -2.72
CA ASN A 1 3.56 -15.17 -2.03
C ASN A 1 3.34 -15.31 -0.53
N LEU A 2 4.40 -15.08 0.28
CA LEU A 2 4.32 -15.21 1.75
C LEU A 2 3.27 -14.28 2.35
N VAL A 3 3.15 -13.05 1.87
CA VAL A 3 2.18 -12.07 2.36
C VAL A 3 0.74 -12.57 2.14
N GLU A 4 0.43 -13.15 0.98
CA GLU A 4 -0.88 -13.73 0.69
C GLU A 4 -1.20 -14.90 1.63
N GLN A 5 -0.21 -15.76 1.88
CA GLN A 5 -0.40 -16.95 2.73
C GLN A 5 -0.53 -16.59 4.22
N VAL A 6 0.30 -15.68 4.72
CA VAL A 6 0.35 -15.33 6.14
C VAL A 6 -0.84 -14.47 6.54
N PHE A 7 -1.18 -13.47 5.72
CA PHE A 7 -2.25 -12.52 6.04
C PHE A 7 -3.59 -12.86 5.40
N GLN A 8 -3.65 -13.89 4.56
CA GLN A 8 -4.84 -14.27 3.79
C GLN A 8 -5.44 -13.10 3.00
N PHE A 9 -4.56 -12.23 2.48
CA PHE A 9 -4.96 -11.08 1.65
C PHE A 9 -5.17 -11.53 0.21
N ASP A 10 -6.19 -10.98 -0.45
CA ASP A 10 -6.50 -11.28 -1.84
C ASP A 10 -5.47 -10.67 -2.79
N PRO A 11 -4.88 -11.49 -3.68
CA PRO A 11 -3.99 -10.98 -4.72
C PRO A 11 -4.79 -10.32 -5.84
N LEU A 12 -4.48 -9.07 -6.13
CA LEU A 12 -5.10 -8.29 -7.19
C LEU A 12 -4.09 -8.02 -8.30
N VAL A 13 -4.45 -8.36 -9.54
CA VAL A 13 -3.58 -8.25 -10.71
C VAL A 13 -4.28 -7.44 -11.80
N GLY A 14 -3.55 -6.52 -12.44
CA GLY A 14 -4.07 -5.74 -13.57
C GLY A 14 -5.34 -4.95 -13.21
N ASN A 15 -6.36 -5.02 -14.04
CA ASN A 15 -7.60 -4.25 -13.86
C ASN A 15 -8.37 -4.56 -12.57
N ASN A 16 -8.13 -5.71 -11.95
CA ASN A 16 -8.76 -6.05 -10.68
C ASN A 16 -8.32 -5.09 -9.55
N ILE A 17 -7.16 -4.46 -9.69
CA ILE A 17 -6.69 -3.42 -8.78
C ILE A 17 -7.66 -2.24 -8.73
N LEU A 18 -8.27 -1.87 -9.87
CA LEU A 18 -9.20 -0.74 -9.98
C LEU A 18 -10.53 -0.97 -9.27
N LEU A 19 -10.92 -2.24 -9.14
CA LEU A 19 -12.17 -2.64 -8.51
C LEU A 19 -12.02 -2.90 -7.03
N SER A 20 -10.80 -2.79 -6.52
CA SER A 20 -10.48 -3.19 -5.17
C SER A 20 -10.72 -2.10 -4.15
N ASN A 21 -11.04 -2.55 -2.98
CA ASN A 21 -10.96 -1.75 -1.78
C ASN A 21 -9.52 -1.82 -1.21
N PRO A 22 -8.93 -0.71 -0.74
CA PRO A 22 -7.53 -0.68 -0.31
C PRO A 22 -7.23 -1.49 0.96
N TYR A 23 -8.23 -2.15 1.56
CA TYR A 23 -8.06 -2.85 2.84
C TYR A 23 -7.81 -4.35 2.65
N GLY A 24 -6.66 -4.83 3.14
CA GLY A 24 -6.35 -6.26 3.18
C GLY A 24 -6.18 -6.92 1.81
N ALA A 25 -5.57 -6.24 0.86
CA ALA A 25 -5.27 -6.77 -0.47
C ALA A 25 -3.79 -6.66 -0.80
N VAL A 26 -3.30 -7.52 -1.69
CA VAL A 26 -1.95 -7.47 -2.25
C VAL A 26 -2.03 -7.03 -3.70
N TYR A 27 -1.56 -5.85 -4.01
CA TYR A 27 -1.51 -5.34 -5.38
C TYR A 27 -0.25 -5.83 -6.11
N LYS A 28 -0.40 -6.80 -6.99
CA LYS A 28 0.67 -7.31 -7.85
C LYS A 28 0.78 -6.42 -9.09
N ILE A 29 1.33 -5.23 -8.92
CA ILE A 29 1.39 -4.22 -9.98
C ILE A 29 2.26 -4.63 -11.17
N HIS A 30 3.20 -5.53 -10.98
CA HIS A 30 4.06 -6.09 -12.04
C HIS A 30 3.61 -7.48 -12.50
N GLY A 31 2.36 -7.86 -12.21
CA GLY A 31 1.79 -9.14 -12.63
C GLY A 31 2.04 -10.30 -11.69
N SER A 32 1.64 -11.49 -12.11
CA SER A 32 1.72 -12.72 -11.33
C SER A 32 2.14 -13.90 -12.19
N ILE A 33 2.89 -14.84 -11.58
CA ILE A 33 3.25 -16.12 -12.23
C ILE A 33 2.02 -16.98 -12.54
N GLU A 34 0.91 -16.79 -11.86
CA GLU A 34 -0.36 -17.46 -12.13
C GLU A 34 -1.00 -16.96 -13.45
N ASN A 35 -0.63 -15.76 -13.88
CA ASN A 35 -0.96 -15.21 -15.18
C ASN A 35 0.30 -14.62 -15.84
N PRO A 36 1.10 -15.46 -16.52
CA PRO A 36 2.39 -15.04 -17.09
C PRO A 36 2.29 -13.88 -18.08
N SER A 37 1.14 -13.73 -18.77
CA SER A 37 0.91 -12.64 -19.71
C SER A 37 0.76 -11.27 -19.03
N SER A 38 0.55 -11.24 -17.72
CA SER A 38 0.46 -10.01 -16.91
C SER A 38 1.82 -9.52 -16.43
N ILE A 39 2.88 -10.31 -16.58
CA ILE A 39 4.19 -10.02 -16.01
C ILE A 39 4.87 -8.87 -16.77
N ILE A 40 5.38 -7.91 -16.03
CA ILE A 40 6.09 -6.73 -16.54
C ILE A 40 7.57 -6.87 -16.20
N ILE A 41 8.42 -7.14 -17.21
CA ILE A 41 9.85 -7.37 -17.04
C ILE A 41 10.66 -6.54 -18.04
N THR A 42 10.23 -6.48 -19.31
CA THR A 42 11.00 -5.83 -20.36
C THR A 42 10.73 -4.33 -20.41
N ALA A 43 11.65 -3.57 -21.01
CA ALA A 43 11.43 -2.15 -21.27
C ALA A 43 10.17 -1.89 -22.12
N GLY A 44 9.79 -2.85 -22.98
CA GLY A 44 8.53 -2.82 -23.73
C GLY A 44 7.31 -2.92 -22.83
N ASP A 45 7.35 -3.83 -21.86
CA ASP A 45 6.27 -4.03 -20.89
C ASP A 45 6.08 -2.78 -20.01
N TYR A 46 7.17 -2.17 -19.57
CA TYR A 46 7.12 -0.92 -18.79
C TYR A 46 6.52 0.24 -19.61
N ARG A 47 6.88 0.39 -20.89
CA ARG A 47 6.24 1.39 -21.75
C ARG A 47 4.75 1.13 -21.93
N ASN A 48 4.35 -0.12 -22.10
CA ASN A 48 2.96 -0.51 -22.18
C ASN A 48 2.23 -0.27 -20.85
N PHE A 49 2.91 -0.53 -19.73
CA PHE A 49 2.39 -0.25 -18.39
C PHE A 49 2.11 1.24 -18.21
N ASP A 50 3.03 2.10 -18.60
CA ASP A 50 2.86 3.55 -18.49
C ASP A 50 1.66 4.09 -19.28
N THR A 51 1.31 3.44 -20.40
CA THR A 51 0.19 3.87 -21.27
C THR A 51 -1.13 3.17 -20.95
N LYS A 52 -1.12 1.86 -20.69
CA LYS A 52 -2.34 1.07 -20.49
C LYS A 52 -2.89 1.14 -19.05
N TYR A 53 -2.04 1.42 -18.08
CA TYR A 53 -2.39 1.35 -16.67
C TYR A 53 -2.43 2.72 -15.98
N GLU A 54 -2.74 3.76 -16.74
CA GLU A 54 -2.84 5.13 -16.21
C GLU A 54 -3.79 5.24 -15.02
N LEU A 55 -4.94 4.56 -15.08
CA LEU A 55 -5.89 4.53 -13.97
C LEU A 55 -5.34 3.82 -12.72
N ILE A 56 -4.58 2.73 -12.89
CA ILE A 56 -3.93 2.05 -11.77
C ILE A 56 -2.89 2.97 -11.13
N ARG A 57 -2.11 3.69 -11.94
CA ARG A 57 -1.16 4.68 -11.43
C ARG A 57 -1.85 5.80 -10.68
N ALA A 58 -2.97 6.31 -11.19
CA ALA A 58 -3.76 7.34 -10.51
C ALA A 58 -4.29 6.84 -9.16
N GLN A 59 -4.77 5.60 -9.10
CA GLN A 59 -5.21 4.98 -7.84
C GLN A 59 -4.05 4.81 -6.85
N LEU A 60 -2.88 4.34 -7.30
CA LEU A 60 -1.70 4.22 -6.45
C LEU A 60 -1.24 5.59 -5.94
N LEU A 61 -1.22 6.62 -6.79
CA LEU A 61 -0.90 7.98 -6.37
C LEU A 61 -1.87 8.50 -5.31
N SER A 62 -3.16 8.24 -5.47
CA SER A 62 -4.16 8.58 -4.45
C SER A 62 -3.90 7.88 -3.12
N LEU A 63 -3.60 6.58 -3.15
CA LEU A 63 -3.23 5.83 -1.94
C LEU A 63 -2.00 6.43 -1.26
N PHE A 64 -0.98 6.81 -2.02
CA PHE A 64 0.26 7.37 -1.50
C PHE A 64 0.09 8.77 -0.91
N MET A 65 -0.87 9.54 -1.39
CA MET A 65 -1.16 10.86 -0.83
C MET A 65 -1.94 10.80 0.50
N HIS A 66 -2.76 9.77 0.69
CA HIS A 66 -3.70 9.72 1.81
C HIS A 66 -3.32 8.73 2.91
N ASN A 67 -2.33 7.86 2.67
CA ASN A 67 -1.97 6.81 3.62
C ASN A 67 -0.47 6.83 3.94
N PRO A 68 -0.07 6.39 5.14
CA PRO A 68 1.32 6.08 5.42
C PRO A 68 1.82 4.96 4.49
N ILE A 69 2.95 5.20 3.86
CA ILE A 69 3.57 4.27 2.90
C ILE A 69 4.97 3.91 3.38
N ILE A 70 5.21 2.63 3.52
CA ILE A 70 6.50 2.10 3.92
C ILE A 70 7.11 1.35 2.74
N PHE A 71 8.24 1.85 2.24
CA PHE A 71 9.01 1.19 1.18
C PHE A 71 10.02 0.23 1.79
N ILE A 72 9.88 -1.05 1.49
CA ILE A 72 10.79 -2.10 1.96
C ILE A 72 11.42 -2.79 0.75
N GLY A 73 12.75 -2.90 0.72
CA GLY A 73 13.47 -3.52 -0.39
C GLY A 73 13.67 -2.61 -1.61
N TYR A 74 13.35 -1.33 -1.49
CA TYR A 74 13.63 -0.32 -2.50
C TYR A 74 14.80 0.55 -2.08
N SER A 75 15.64 0.92 -3.03
CA SER A 75 16.65 1.96 -2.85
C SER A 75 16.08 3.32 -3.27
N LEU A 76 16.53 4.38 -2.61
CA LEU A 76 16.23 5.76 -3.03
C LEU A 76 16.80 6.12 -4.41
N THR A 77 17.66 5.26 -4.95
CA THR A 77 18.15 5.38 -6.32
C THR A 77 17.22 4.73 -7.34
N ASP A 78 16.19 4.01 -6.90
CA ASP A 78 15.21 3.37 -7.78
C ASP A 78 14.42 4.43 -8.57
N GLU A 79 14.48 4.33 -9.89
CA GLU A 79 13.86 5.29 -10.80
C GLU A 79 12.32 5.29 -10.72
N ASN A 80 11.71 4.17 -10.33
CA ASN A 80 10.25 4.11 -10.18
C ASN A 80 9.80 4.91 -8.95
N ILE A 81 10.54 4.80 -7.85
CA ILE A 81 10.28 5.59 -6.63
C ILE A 81 10.50 7.08 -6.91
N LYS A 82 11.59 7.44 -7.60
CA LYS A 82 11.84 8.83 -7.98
C LYS A 82 10.74 9.39 -8.86
N LYS A 83 10.30 8.66 -9.90
CA LYS A 83 9.21 9.09 -10.78
C LYS A 83 7.90 9.29 -10.01
N LEU A 84 7.60 8.38 -9.07
CA LEU A 84 6.41 8.48 -8.23
C LEU A 84 6.45 9.73 -7.36
N LEU A 85 7.53 9.93 -6.62
CA LEU A 85 7.72 11.11 -5.77
C LEU A 85 7.71 12.40 -6.60
N HIS A 86 8.38 12.39 -7.76
CA HIS A 86 8.33 13.52 -8.68
C HIS A 86 6.90 13.85 -9.10
N THR A 87 6.11 12.84 -9.48
CA THR A 87 4.72 13.05 -9.89
C THR A 87 3.93 13.72 -8.77
N ILE A 88 4.01 13.21 -7.54
CA ILE A 88 3.31 13.77 -6.39
C ILE A 88 3.72 15.23 -6.15
N PHE A 89 5.03 15.48 -6.01
CA PHE A 89 5.55 16.80 -5.65
C PHE A 89 5.67 17.78 -6.82
N SER A 90 5.31 17.37 -8.05
CA SER A 90 5.16 18.30 -9.17
C SER A 90 3.88 19.11 -9.09
N TYR A 91 2.84 18.55 -8.47
CA TYR A 91 1.53 19.20 -8.37
C TYR A 91 1.26 19.81 -6.99
N VAL A 92 2.14 19.59 -6.02
CA VAL A 92 2.00 20.12 -4.66
C VAL A 92 3.11 21.15 -4.43
N ASN A 93 2.74 22.33 -3.95
CA ASN A 93 3.73 23.34 -3.60
C ASN A 93 4.62 22.82 -2.46
N ALA A 94 5.93 22.78 -2.69
CA ALA A 94 6.90 22.17 -1.78
C ALA A 94 6.89 22.76 -0.34
N ASP A 95 6.54 24.04 -0.21
CA ASP A 95 6.50 24.75 1.06
C ASP A 95 5.11 24.77 1.71
N SER A 96 4.14 24.00 1.14
CA SER A 96 2.79 23.95 1.69
C SER A 96 2.67 22.94 2.84
N GLU A 97 1.72 23.19 3.74
CA GLU A 97 1.32 22.22 4.78
C GLU A 97 0.90 20.87 4.20
N THR A 98 0.29 20.88 3.01
CA THR A 98 -0.08 19.68 2.27
C THR A 98 1.15 18.87 1.87
N ALA A 99 2.20 19.51 1.37
CA ALA A 99 3.46 18.85 1.03
C ALA A 99 4.12 18.24 2.27
N GLU A 100 4.07 18.93 3.40
CA GLU A 100 4.60 18.41 4.66
C GLU A 100 3.84 17.17 5.14
N LYS A 101 2.51 17.19 5.10
CA LYS A 101 1.68 16.02 5.42
C LYS A 101 1.98 14.83 4.52
N ILE A 102 2.09 15.06 3.20
CA ILE A 102 2.42 14.00 2.25
C ILE A 102 3.83 13.44 2.50
N ARG A 103 4.81 14.29 2.74
CA ARG A 103 6.19 13.85 3.07
C ARG A 103 6.23 12.96 4.30
N ASN A 104 5.46 13.31 5.33
CA ASN A 104 5.40 12.55 6.57
C ASN A 104 4.74 11.17 6.40
N ASN A 105 3.99 10.96 5.33
CA ASN A 105 3.46 9.64 4.99
C ASN A 105 4.53 8.68 4.44
N PHE A 106 5.69 9.15 4.00
CA PHE A 106 6.70 8.28 3.39
C PHE A 106 7.79 7.88 4.37
N LEU A 107 7.98 6.57 4.52
CA LEU A 107 9.10 5.96 5.22
C LEU A 107 9.81 4.96 4.31
N ILE A 108 11.11 5.13 4.15
CA ILE A 108 11.94 4.23 3.35
C ILE A 108 12.86 3.44 4.25
N ILE A 109 12.77 2.11 4.18
CA ILE A 109 13.66 1.19 4.89
C ILE A 109 14.75 0.76 3.91
N GLU A 110 15.94 1.31 4.09
CA GLU A 110 17.12 1.00 3.29
C GLU A 110 18.00 0.01 4.03
N ARG A 111 18.46 -1.03 3.34
CA ARG A 111 19.36 -1.99 3.94
C ARG A 111 20.73 -1.37 4.16
N ASP A 112 21.23 -1.48 5.38
CA ASP A 112 22.59 -1.11 5.78
C ASP A 112 23.22 -2.30 6.49
N HIS A 113 24.11 -3.01 5.80
CA HIS A 113 24.60 -4.32 6.21
C HIS A 113 25.26 -4.28 7.61
N GLY A 114 24.75 -5.10 8.52
CA GLY A 114 25.21 -5.21 9.91
C GLY A 114 24.78 -4.06 10.81
N SER A 115 23.97 -3.12 10.32
CA SER A 115 23.44 -2.01 11.14
C SER A 115 22.19 -2.44 11.91
N GLU A 116 22.20 -2.23 13.22
CA GLU A 116 21.04 -2.41 14.13
C GLU A 116 20.28 -1.10 14.38
N ASN A 117 20.52 -0.07 13.56
CA ASN A 117 19.93 1.24 13.75
C ASN A 117 18.42 1.20 13.59
N THR A 118 17.69 1.90 14.46
CA THR A 118 16.22 2.05 14.42
C THR A 118 15.79 3.52 14.33
N GLU A 119 16.73 4.44 14.19
CA GLU A 119 16.46 5.86 14.13
C GLU A 119 15.86 6.27 12.80
N VAL A 120 14.76 7.02 12.84
CA VAL A 120 14.15 7.66 11.68
C VAL A 120 14.84 9.00 11.44
N ILE A 121 15.48 9.15 10.31
CA ILE A 121 16.16 10.37 9.91
C ILE A 121 15.50 11.01 8.69
N PRO A 122 15.42 12.35 8.63
CA PRO A 122 15.03 13.03 7.40
C PRO A 122 16.11 12.85 6.34
N PHE A 123 15.70 12.60 5.11
CA PHE A 123 16.60 12.42 3.98
C PHE A 123 16.09 13.18 2.76
N ASP A 124 16.99 13.92 2.12
CA ASP A 124 16.65 14.70 0.94
C ASP A 124 16.98 13.93 -0.34
N ILE A 125 15.99 13.78 -1.21
CA ILE A 125 16.11 13.19 -2.53
C ILE A 125 16.04 14.30 -3.57
N ILE A 126 16.99 14.33 -4.50
CA ILE A 126 16.95 15.25 -5.62
C ILE A 126 16.29 14.55 -6.81
N VAL A 127 15.16 15.08 -7.25
CA VAL A 127 14.43 14.62 -8.43
C VAL A 127 14.15 15.82 -9.33
N ASP A 128 14.68 15.79 -10.54
CA ASP A 128 14.54 16.88 -11.53
C ASP A 128 14.79 18.27 -10.93
N ASN A 129 15.92 18.42 -10.23
CA ASN A 129 16.36 19.65 -9.55
C ASN A 129 15.45 20.13 -8.40
N LYS A 130 14.49 19.30 -7.96
CA LYS A 130 13.70 19.56 -6.76
C LYS A 130 14.23 18.73 -5.60
N ASN A 131 14.35 19.35 -4.45
CA ASN A 131 14.69 18.67 -3.22
C ASN A 131 13.41 18.17 -2.54
N ILE A 132 13.27 16.84 -2.41
CA ILE A 132 12.12 16.18 -1.79
C ILE A 132 12.61 15.54 -0.51
N ARG A 133 12.11 16.01 0.63
CA ARG A 133 12.41 15.45 1.94
C ARG A 133 11.48 14.28 2.25
N VAL A 134 12.04 13.15 2.65
CA VAL A 134 11.33 11.94 3.09
C VAL A 134 11.93 11.42 4.40
N ASN A 135 11.24 10.50 5.05
CA ASN A 135 11.76 9.81 6.22
C ASN A 135 12.47 8.52 5.80
N LYS A 136 13.59 8.21 6.42
CA LYS A 136 14.39 7.02 6.13
C LYS A 136 14.92 6.36 7.40
N ILE A 137 14.96 5.03 7.38
CA ILE A 137 15.72 4.20 8.32
C ILE A 137 16.75 3.42 7.52
N LYS A 138 18.01 3.41 7.99
CA LYS A 138 19.06 2.54 7.47
C LYS A 138 19.32 1.44 8.49
N THR A 139 19.03 0.18 8.13
CA THR A 139 19.15 -0.93 9.06
C THR A 139 19.34 -2.27 8.34
N ASP A 140 19.93 -3.25 9.01
CA ASP A 140 19.86 -4.67 8.62
C ASP A 140 18.88 -5.45 9.53
N ASN A 141 18.38 -4.82 10.58
CA ASN A 141 17.42 -5.40 11.52
C ASN A 141 15.98 -5.31 11.01
N PHE A 142 15.68 -6.05 9.94
CA PHE A 142 14.30 -6.13 9.41
C PHE A 142 13.35 -6.81 10.39
N THR A 143 13.85 -7.62 11.34
CA THR A 143 13.01 -8.21 12.37
C THR A 143 12.36 -7.14 13.23
N ALA A 144 13.12 -6.14 13.68
CA ALA A 144 12.58 -5.02 14.46
C ALA A 144 11.56 -4.20 13.64
N VAL A 145 11.79 -4.03 12.32
CA VAL A 145 10.84 -3.35 11.44
C VAL A 145 9.51 -4.11 11.39
N TYR A 146 9.54 -5.42 11.13
CA TYR A 146 8.32 -6.23 11.06
C TYR A 146 7.63 -6.36 12.42
N GLN A 147 8.40 -6.41 13.50
CA GLN A 147 7.84 -6.41 14.85
C GLN A 147 7.08 -5.12 15.13
N ALA A 148 7.68 -3.97 14.85
CA ALA A 148 7.02 -2.67 15.01
C ALA A 148 5.73 -2.58 14.17
N LEU A 149 5.75 -3.09 12.93
CA LEU A 149 4.55 -3.16 12.09
C LEU A 149 3.47 -4.08 12.68
N SER A 150 3.85 -5.19 13.29
CA SER A 150 2.91 -6.14 13.92
C SER A 150 2.27 -5.59 15.19
N GLU A 151 2.93 -4.65 15.85
CA GLU A 151 2.45 -3.99 17.07
C GLU A 151 1.51 -2.80 16.78
N LEU A 152 1.41 -2.38 15.51
CA LEU A 152 0.47 -1.33 15.11
C LEU A 152 -0.97 -1.79 15.39
N ARG A 153 -1.60 -1.13 16.34
CA ARG A 153 -3.02 -1.36 16.64
C ARG A 153 -3.85 -0.40 15.82
N LEU A 154 -4.45 -0.91 14.78
CA LEU A 154 -5.49 -0.18 14.08
C LEU A 154 -6.76 -0.18 14.94
N PRO A 155 -7.51 0.93 15.04
CA PRO A 155 -8.76 0.99 15.80
C PRO A 155 -9.80 0.00 15.27
N ILE A 156 -9.74 -0.32 13.99
CA ILE A 156 -10.57 -1.34 13.32
C ILE A 156 -9.64 -2.18 12.44
N SER A 157 -9.74 -3.52 12.54
CA SER A 157 -8.91 -4.38 11.68
C SER A 157 -9.36 -4.29 10.21
N ALA A 158 -8.41 -4.43 9.29
CA ALA A 158 -8.71 -4.48 7.85
C ALA A 158 -9.72 -5.59 7.51
N MET A 159 -9.64 -6.72 8.20
CA MET A 159 -10.57 -7.84 8.04
C MET A 159 -12.00 -7.50 8.47
N ASP A 160 -12.16 -6.71 9.53
CA ASP A 160 -13.48 -6.31 9.99
C ASP A 160 -14.11 -5.30 9.02
N ILE A 161 -13.31 -4.39 8.47
CA ILE A 161 -13.76 -3.48 7.41
C ILE A 161 -14.24 -4.28 6.18
N ARG A 162 -13.48 -5.29 5.75
CA ARG A 162 -13.87 -6.15 4.61
C ARG A 162 -15.18 -6.87 4.89
N LYS A 163 -15.35 -7.48 6.06
CA LYS A 163 -16.60 -8.15 6.43
C LYS A 163 -17.80 -7.20 6.31
N VAL A 164 -17.69 -5.98 6.82
CA VAL A 164 -18.76 -4.98 6.69
C VAL A 164 -19.03 -4.65 5.23
N GLN A 165 -18.00 -4.52 4.41
CA GLN A 165 -18.15 -4.22 2.98
C GLN A 165 -18.80 -5.38 2.22
N ASP A 166 -18.41 -6.62 2.51
CA ASP A 166 -19.02 -7.82 1.92
C ASP A 166 -20.51 -7.90 2.29
N ILE A 167 -20.87 -7.68 3.55
CA ILE A 167 -22.26 -7.64 4.01
C ILE A 167 -23.06 -6.55 3.26
N VAL A 168 -22.52 -5.33 3.16
CA VAL A 168 -23.15 -4.24 2.40
C VAL A 168 -23.28 -4.61 0.92
N GLY A 169 -22.25 -5.21 0.34
CA GLY A 169 -22.28 -5.70 -1.04
C GLY A 169 -23.38 -6.74 -1.29
N ASP A 170 -23.55 -7.66 -0.36
CA ASP A 170 -24.59 -8.70 -0.46
C ASP A 170 -25.99 -8.13 -0.28
N ILE A 171 -26.18 -7.15 0.59
CA ILE A 171 -27.44 -6.39 0.72
C ILE A 171 -27.78 -5.72 -0.62
N TYR A 172 -26.82 -5.05 -1.23
CA TYR A 172 -27.04 -4.39 -2.54
C TYR A 172 -27.38 -5.37 -3.67
N LYS A 173 -26.82 -6.58 -3.63
CA LYS A 173 -27.13 -7.65 -4.60
C LYS A 173 -28.48 -8.32 -4.36
N GLY A 174 -29.20 -7.93 -3.30
CA GLY A 174 -30.51 -8.49 -2.98
C GLY A 174 -30.44 -9.92 -2.47
N ALA A 175 -29.36 -10.31 -1.82
CA ALA A 175 -29.26 -11.63 -1.19
C ALA A 175 -30.35 -11.80 -0.14
N ASN A 176 -31.27 -12.76 -0.38
CA ASN A 176 -32.34 -13.08 0.52
C ASN A 176 -31.81 -13.81 1.76
N GLY A 177 -32.12 -13.32 2.93
CA GLY A 177 -31.83 -14.02 4.20
C GLY A 177 -30.68 -13.44 5.02
N ILE A 178 -30.13 -12.27 4.65
CA ILE A 178 -29.15 -11.58 5.48
C ILE A 178 -29.84 -11.05 6.74
N LYS A 179 -29.51 -11.60 7.89
CA LYS A 179 -29.86 -11.04 9.19
C LYS A 179 -28.74 -10.07 9.58
N VAL A 180 -29.05 -8.79 9.63
CA VAL A 180 -28.15 -7.76 10.17
C VAL A 180 -28.49 -7.57 11.64
N GLU A 181 -27.62 -8.05 12.53
CA GLU A 181 -27.68 -7.66 13.94
C GLU A 181 -26.86 -6.39 14.13
N ILE A 182 -27.49 -5.35 14.64
CA ILE A 182 -26.80 -4.13 15.03
C ILE A 182 -26.18 -4.39 16.40
N THR A 183 -24.86 -4.43 16.47
CA THR A 183 -24.12 -4.57 17.71
C THR A 183 -23.21 -3.37 17.93
N GLU A 184 -23.15 -2.92 19.17
CA GLU A 184 -22.22 -1.84 19.57
C GLU A 184 -20.77 -2.37 19.74
N ASP A 185 -20.57 -3.68 19.76
CA ASP A 185 -19.29 -4.33 19.94
C ASP A 185 -18.87 -5.10 18.67
N LEU A 186 -17.89 -4.53 17.94
CA LEU A 186 -17.29 -5.17 16.77
C LEU A 186 -16.63 -6.53 17.06
N ALA A 187 -16.28 -6.82 18.32
CA ALA A 187 -15.74 -8.10 18.72
C ALA A 187 -16.76 -9.23 18.61
N THR A 188 -18.05 -8.93 18.68
CA THR A 188 -19.12 -9.91 18.52
C THR A 188 -19.31 -10.35 17.07
N LEU A 189 -18.86 -9.56 16.09
CA LEU A 189 -18.85 -9.92 14.67
C LEU A 189 -17.85 -11.03 14.32
N LYS A 190 -16.93 -11.36 15.22
CA LYS A 190 -15.94 -12.44 15.00
C LYS A 190 -16.56 -13.85 15.06
N ASN A 191 -17.76 -14.00 15.57
CA ASN A 191 -18.46 -15.28 15.69
C ASN A 191 -19.56 -15.45 14.64
N SER A 192 -19.28 -15.09 13.38
CA SER A 192 -20.23 -15.23 12.27
C SER A 192 -20.49 -16.68 11.80
N ASP A 193 -20.07 -17.69 12.54
CA ASP A 193 -20.49 -19.10 12.33
C ASP A 193 -21.90 -19.38 12.90
N LYS A 194 -22.63 -18.33 13.29
CA LYS A 194 -24.01 -18.38 13.71
C LYS A 194 -24.90 -17.52 12.83
N VAL A 195 -24.98 -17.89 11.57
CA VAL A 195 -26.09 -17.47 10.70
C VAL A 195 -26.61 -18.70 9.98
#